data_4ac868821e891e2130d847ff940a1d63
#
_entry.id   4ac868821e891e2130d847ff940a1d63
#
_cell.length_a   1.000
_cell.length_b   1.000
_cell.length_c   1.000
_cell.angle_alpha   90.00
_cell.angle_beta   90.00
_cell.angle_gamma   90.00
#
_symmetry.space_group_name_H-M   'P 1'
#
loop_
_entity.id
_entity.type
_entity.pdbx_description
1 polymer ?
#
loop_
_entity_poly.entity_id
_entity_poly.type
_entity_poly.pdbx_seq_one_letter_code
_entity_poly.pdbx_strand_id
1 'polypeptide(L)'
;MADKDKSKDKEEKSIKIQETFLKERKVFLWGEVSDKSARDVTEKLLYLEMDAPGKEITFYINTPGGSITAGMAVYDTMKLISSPIKVVVTGMAASMGSILLCGADKGKRFLYPHSRVLIHQPLISG
;
A
#
# COMPACT_ATOMS: atom_id res chain seq x y z
N MET A 1 -23.79 -27.37 -7.27
CA MET A 1 -23.34 -27.49 -5.87
C MET A 1 -21.83 -27.49 -5.76
N ALA A 2 -21.11 -28.22 -6.62
CA ALA A 2 -19.65 -28.17 -6.65
C ALA A 2 -19.08 -26.76 -6.88
N ASP A 3 -19.78 -25.92 -7.65
CA ASP A 3 -19.32 -24.55 -7.94
C ASP A 3 -19.46 -23.62 -6.74
N LYS A 4 -20.48 -23.80 -5.91
CA LYS A 4 -20.65 -23.01 -4.67
C LYS A 4 -19.60 -23.37 -3.64
N ASP A 5 -19.25 -24.63 -3.51
CA ASP A 5 -18.22 -25.09 -2.57
C ASP A 5 -16.84 -24.60 -3.00
N LYS A 6 -16.54 -24.64 -4.31
CA LYS A 6 -15.29 -24.11 -4.85
C LYS A 6 -15.17 -22.60 -4.67
N SER A 7 -16.29 -21.87 -4.80
CA SER A 7 -16.32 -20.43 -4.59
C SER A 7 -16.06 -20.07 -3.13
N LYS A 8 -16.68 -20.78 -2.19
CA LYS A 8 -16.42 -20.61 -0.76
C LYS A 8 -14.98 -20.92 -0.40
N ASP A 9 -14.43 -22.01 -0.93
CA ASP A 9 -13.04 -22.38 -0.69
C ASP A 9 -12.07 -21.32 -1.18
N LYS A 10 -12.34 -20.71 -2.34
CA LYS A 10 -11.54 -19.61 -2.88
C LYS A 10 -11.61 -18.38 -2.00
N GLU A 11 -12.80 -18.02 -1.51
CA GLU A 11 -12.99 -16.89 -0.61
C GLU A 11 -12.26 -17.10 0.71
N GLU A 12 -12.39 -18.27 1.29
CA GLU A 12 -11.71 -18.62 2.55
C GLU A 12 -10.21 -18.56 2.39
N LYS A 13 -9.66 -19.07 1.29
CA LYS A 13 -8.23 -19.00 1.00
C LYS A 13 -7.76 -17.56 0.80
N SER A 14 -8.54 -16.74 0.09
CA SER A 14 -8.22 -15.33 -0.12
C SER A 14 -8.18 -14.57 1.20
N ILE A 15 -9.16 -14.79 2.07
CA ILE A 15 -9.21 -14.17 3.40
C ILE A 15 -7.99 -14.61 4.22
N LYS A 16 -7.67 -15.89 4.20
CA LYS A 16 -6.53 -16.43 4.93
C LYS A 16 -5.20 -15.84 4.45
N ILE A 17 -5.03 -15.66 3.15
CA ILE A 17 -3.85 -15.02 2.58
C ILE A 17 -3.73 -13.59 3.07
N GLN A 18 -4.82 -12.82 3.02
CA GLN A 18 -4.83 -11.43 3.47
C GLN A 18 -4.54 -11.31 4.97
N GLU A 19 -5.14 -12.17 5.77
CA GLU A 19 -4.89 -12.21 7.21
C GLU A 19 -3.43 -12.52 7.52
N THR A 20 -2.83 -13.44 6.76
CA THR A 20 -1.44 -13.81 6.93
C THR A 20 -0.51 -12.64 6.61
N PHE A 21 -0.76 -11.92 5.52
CA PHE A 21 0.02 -10.73 5.19
C PHE A 21 -0.10 -9.67 6.27
N LEU A 22 -1.30 -9.42 6.75
CA LEU A 22 -1.52 -8.44 7.80
C LEU A 22 -0.82 -8.84 9.11
N LYS A 23 -0.89 -10.11 9.47
CA LYS A 23 -0.19 -10.65 10.63
C LYS A 23 1.32 -10.44 10.53
N GLU A 24 1.87 -10.57 9.32
CA GLU A 24 3.29 -10.31 9.05
C GLU A 24 3.59 -8.83 8.82
N ARG A 25 2.63 -7.95 9.08
CA ARG A 25 2.75 -6.50 9.01
C ARG A 25 3.09 -6.02 7.60
N LYS A 26 2.43 -6.62 6.62
CA LYS A 26 2.58 -6.27 5.20
C LYS A 26 1.30 -5.67 4.67
N VAL A 27 1.40 -4.50 4.05
CA VAL A 27 0.28 -3.75 3.50
C VAL A 27 0.53 -3.52 2.02
N PHE A 28 -0.53 -3.57 1.22
CA PHE A 28 -0.43 -3.46 -0.23
C PHE A 28 -1.32 -2.33 -0.76
N LEU A 29 -0.77 -1.53 -1.66
CA LEU A 29 -1.54 -0.60 -2.49
C LEU A 29 -1.32 -1.01 -3.93
N TRP A 30 -2.35 -1.52 -4.56
CA TRP A 30 -2.30 -2.04 -5.93
C TRP A 30 -3.38 -1.38 -6.77
N GLY A 31 -2.97 -0.67 -7.83
CA GLY A 31 -3.90 0.08 -8.67
C GLY A 31 -4.01 1.54 -8.27
N GLU A 32 -5.09 2.19 -8.69
CA GLU A 32 -5.29 3.62 -8.52
C GLU A 32 -5.44 4.03 -7.05
N VAL A 33 -4.86 5.18 -6.71
CA VAL A 33 -5.07 5.81 -5.40
C VAL A 33 -6.45 6.47 -5.42
N SER A 34 -7.38 5.90 -4.69
CA SER A 34 -8.77 6.35 -4.58
C SER A 34 -9.14 6.46 -3.10
N ASP A 35 -10.32 6.99 -2.82
CA ASP A 35 -10.81 7.02 -1.44
C ASP A 35 -10.90 5.61 -0.86
N LYS A 36 -11.35 4.66 -1.66
CA LYS A 36 -11.48 3.26 -1.23
C LYS A 36 -10.13 2.62 -0.93
N SER A 37 -9.17 2.72 -1.86
CA SER A 37 -7.86 2.10 -1.68
C SER A 37 -7.06 2.79 -0.57
N ALA A 38 -7.15 4.11 -0.47
CA ALA A 38 -6.48 4.88 0.58
C ALA A 38 -7.06 4.57 1.95
N ARG A 39 -8.39 4.42 2.06
CA ARG A 39 -9.02 4.03 3.32
C ARG A 39 -8.55 2.65 3.78
N ASP A 40 -8.51 1.69 2.86
CA ASP A 40 -8.05 0.34 3.16
C ASP A 40 -6.63 0.36 3.72
N VAL A 41 -5.73 1.07 3.07
CA VAL A 41 -4.33 1.19 3.53
C VAL A 41 -4.26 1.91 4.88
N THR A 42 -4.97 3.01 5.02
CA THR A 42 -4.96 3.81 6.26
C THR A 42 -5.47 2.98 7.44
N GLU A 43 -6.57 2.25 7.27
CA GLU A 43 -7.10 1.39 8.33
C GLU A 43 -6.09 0.33 8.75
N LYS A 44 -5.41 -0.28 7.78
CA LYS A 44 -4.39 -1.30 8.05
C LYS A 44 -3.19 -0.73 8.78
N LEU A 45 -2.71 0.45 8.38
CA LEU A 45 -1.59 1.11 9.05
C LEU A 45 -1.94 1.41 10.51
N LEU A 46 -3.13 1.97 10.75
CA LEU A 46 -3.58 2.29 12.10
C LEU A 46 -3.80 1.03 12.94
N TYR A 47 -4.36 -0.01 12.36
CA TYR A 47 -4.53 -1.29 13.03
C TYR A 47 -3.18 -1.87 13.46
N LEU A 48 -2.20 -1.88 12.56
CA LEU A 48 -0.87 -2.42 12.84
C LEU A 48 -0.14 -1.60 13.91
N GLU A 49 -0.31 -0.27 13.89
CA GLU A 49 0.24 0.60 14.94
C GLU A 49 -0.33 0.23 16.31
N MET A 50 -1.65 0.00 16.37
CA MET A 50 -2.31 -0.39 17.63
C MET A 50 -1.91 -1.79 18.09
N ASP A 51 -1.74 -2.71 17.14
CA ASP A 51 -1.39 -4.10 17.42
C ASP A 51 0.01 -4.25 18.04
N ALA A 52 0.98 -3.56 17.47
CA ALA A 52 2.36 -3.57 17.99
C ALA A 52 3.04 -2.24 17.67
N PRO A 53 2.84 -1.22 18.52
CA PRO A 53 3.43 0.10 18.29
C PRO A 53 4.95 0.05 18.13
N GLY A 54 5.47 0.76 17.15
CA GLY A 54 6.91 0.86 16.91
C GLY A 54 7.52 -0.30 16.12
N LYS A 55 6.74 -1.32 15.79
CA LYS A 55 7.24 -2.45 15.00
C LYS A 55 7.14 -2.15 13.51
N GLU A 56 8.17 -2.46 12.74
CA GLU A 56 8.24 -2.13 11.31
C GLU A 56 7.07 -2.69 10.51
N ILE A 57 6.59 -1.87 9.58
CA ILE A 57 5.55 -2.24 8.60
C ILE A 57 6.18 -2.18 7.22
N THR A 58 5.92 -3.19 6.39
CA THR A 58 6.33 -3.20 4.99
C THR A 58 5.14 -2.83 4.11
N PHE A 59 5.31 -1.78 3.32
CA PHE A 59 4.26 -1.25 2.46
C PHE A 59 4.66 -1.45 0.99
N TYR A 60 3.96 -2.34 0.30
CA TYR A 60 4.18 -2.63 -1.12
C TYR A 60 3.32 -1.72 -1.97
N ILE A 61 3.92 -1.09 -2.98
CA ILE A 61 3.24 -0.13 -3.85
C ILE A 61 3.36 -0.57 -5.31
N ASN A 62 2.22 -0.56 -6.00
CA ASN A 62 2.15 -0.67 -7.45
C ASN A 62 0.98 0.20 -7.90
N THR A 63 1.24 1.47 -8.22
CA THR A 63 0.17 2.42 -8.51
C THR A 63 0.57 3.43 -9.59
N PRO A 64 -0.35 3.74 -10.50
CA PRO A 64 -0.16 4.84 -11.46
C PRO A 64 -0.42 6.21 -10.85
N GLY A 65 -0.81 6.27 -9.58
CA GLY A 65 -1.23 7.49 -8.91
C GLY A 65 -2.72 7.57 -8.73
N GLY A 66 -3.25 8.77 -8.62
CA GLY A 66 -4.69 9.00 -8.47
C GLY A 66 -4.99 10.22 -7.61
N SER A 67 -5.96 10.10 -6.70
CA SER A 67 -6.40 11.21 -5.87
C SER A 67 -5.28 11.74 -4.97
N ILE A 68 -4.98 13.01 -5.10
CA ILE A 68 -3.98 13.68 -4.25
C ILE A 68 -4.44 13.70 -2.80
N THR A 69 -5.69 14.08 -2.56
CA THR A 69 -6.25 14.18 -1.21
C THR A 69 -6.23 12.82 -0.50
N ALA A 70 -6.67 11.77 -1.18
CA ALA A 70 -6.68 10.42 -0.63
C ALA A 70 -5.25 9.92 -0.36
N GLY A 71 -4.33 10.17 -1.29
CA GLY A 71 -2.93 9.79 -1.12
C GLY A 71 -2.25 10.51 0.03
N MET A 72 -2.54 11.80 0.21
CA MET A 72 -1.97 12.56 1.32
C MET A 72 -2.46 12.06 2.68
N ALA A 73 -3.68 11.54 2.76
CA ALA A 73 -4.15 10.90 3.98
C ALA A 73 -3.30 9.68 4.36
N VAL A 74 -2.92 8.88 3.36
CA VAL A 74 -2.01 7.74 3.57
C VAL A 74 -0.62 8.24 3.97
N TYR A 75 -0.08 9.23 3.26
CA TYR A 75 1.23 9.81 3.55
C TYR A 75 1.29 10.33 4.99
N ASP A 76 0.31 11.11 5.40
CA ASP A 76 0.27 11.68 6.74
C ASP A 76 0.19 10.58 7.80
N THR A 77 -0.61 9.54 7.55
CA THR A 77 -0.69 8.39 8.46
C THR A 77 0.67 7.72 8.61
N MET A 78 1.38 7.51 7.50
CA MET A 78 2.74 6.94 7.53
C MET A 78 3.68 7.77 8.39
N LYS A 79 3.53 9.09 8.37
CA LYS A 79 4.40 10.00 9.13
C LYS A 79 4.01 10.15 10.58
N LEU A 80 2.74 9.97 10.92
CA LEU A 80 2.22 10.17 12.27
C LEU A 80 2.34 8.95 13.18
N ILE A 81 2.30 7.74 12.61
CA ILE A 81 2.44 6.52 13.41
C ILE A 81 3.90 6.33 13.84
N SER A 82 4.11 5.63 14.95
CA SER A 82 5.46 5.37 15.48
C SER A 82 6.16 4.20 14.77
N SER A 83 5.40 3.30 14.15
CA SER A 83 5.96 2.17 13.43
C SER A 83 6.76 2.63 12.21
N PRO A 84 8.03 2.23 12.08
CA PRO A 84 8.82 2.53 10.89
C PRO A 84 8.18 1.92 9.64
N ILE A 85 8.19 2.66 8.54
CA ILE A 85 7.62 2.20 7.28
C ILE A 85 8.73 1.90 6.28
N LYS A 86 8.79 0.67 5.83
CA LYS A 86 9.60 0.22 4.71
C LYS A 86 8.70 0.17 3.48
N VAL A 87 9.07 0.88 2.42
CA VAL A 87 8.30 0.87 1.17
C VAL A 87 9.04 0.07 0.11
N VAL A 88 8.29 -0.78 -0.59
CA VAL A 88 8.79 -1.59 -1.70
C VAL A 88 7.93 -1.31 -2.93
N VAL A 89 8.54 -0.77 -3.98
CA VAL A 89 7.86 -0.54 -5.26
C VAL A 89 7.97 -1.81 -6.10
N THR A 90 6.82 -2.37 -6.50
CA THR A 90 6.79 -3.64 -7.23
C THR A 90 6.65 -3.46 -8.75
N GLY A 91 5.74 -2.64 -9.21
CA GLY A 91 5.53 -2.38 -10.63
C GLY A 91 5.88 -0.94 -10.96
N MET A 92 5.11 -0.03 -10.40
CA MET A 92 5.38 1.39 -10.56
C MET A 92 4.92 2.19 -9.34
N ALA A 93 5.56 3.31 -9.12
CA ALA A 93 5.10 4.34 -8.20
C ALA A 93 5.11 5.65 -8.97
N ALA A 94 3.96 5.99 -9.55
CA ALA A 94 3.82 7.16 -10.40
C ALA A 94 3.03 8.24 -9.69
N SER A 95 3.40 9.51 -9.89
CA SER A 95 2.69 10.66 -9.37
C SER A 95 2.50 10.56 -7.85
N MET A 96 1.27 10.42 -7.36
CA MET A 96 0.98 10.26 -5.93
C MET A 96 1.74 9.07 -5.32
N GLY A 97 1.95 7.99 -6.10
CA GLY A 97 2.73 6.84 -5.67
C GLY A 97 4.18 7.19 -5.33
N SER A 98 4.78 8.11 -6.08
CA SER A 98 6.16 8.57 -5.79
C SER A 98 6.21 9.36 -4.47
N ILE A 99 5.16 10.07 -4.14
CA ILE A 99 5.05 10.80 -2.87
C ILE A 99 4.95 9.78 -1.71
N LEU A 100 4.16 8.72 -1.88
CA LEU A 100 4.06 7.67 -0.86
C LEU A 100 5.41 6.97 -0.64
N LEU A 101 6.18 6.76 -1.70
CA LEU A 101 7.54 6.23 -1.57
C LEU A 101 8.39 7.14 -0.68
N CYS A 102 8.24 8.45 -0.82
CA CYS A 102 8.94 9.41 0.03
C CYS A 102 8.51 9.35 1.50
N GLY A 103 7.34 8.76 1.79
CA GLY A 103 6.86 8.57 3.15
C GLY A 103 7.60 7.49 3.93
N ALA A 104 8.39 6.66 3.25
CA ALA A 104 9.21 5.65 3.92
C ALA A 104 10.30 6.28 4.79
N ASP A 105 10.70 5.59 5.83
CA ASP A 105 11.80 6.02 6.67
C ASP A 105 13.11 5.99 5.88
N LYS A 106 14.07 6.81 6.32
CA LYS A 106 15.37 6.91 5.66
C LYS A 106 16.05 5.53 5.59
N GLY A 107 16.52 5.17 4.39
CA GLY A 107 17.16 3.89 4.16
C GLY A 107 16.20 2.72 3.99
N LYS A 108 14.88 2.99 3.97
CA LYS A 108 13.86 1.94 3.87
C LYS A 108 13.02 2.07 2.58
N ARG A 109 13.64 2.49 1.48
CA ARG A 109 13.03 2.59 0.16
C ARG A 109 13.65 1.56 -0.76
N PHE A 110 12.83 0.65 -1.26
CA PHE A 110 13.29 -0.47 -2.08
C PHE A 110 12.47 -0.54 -3.36
N LEU A 111 13.13 -1.02 -4.42
CA LEU A 111 12.53 -1.15 -5.74
C LEU A 111 12.79 -2.55 -6.27
N TYR A 112 11.77 -3.18 -6.83
CA TYR A 112 11.98 -4.40 -7.58
C TYR A 112 12.79 -4.09 -8.85
N PRO A 113 13.55 -5.05 -9.41
CA PRO A 113 14.45 -4.78 -10.53
C PRO A 113 13.79 -4.15 -11.77
N HIS A 114 12.53 -4.44 -12.03
CA HIS A 114 11.81 -3.93 -13.19
C HIS A 114 10.77 -2.88 -12.84
N SER A 115 10.79 -2.37 -11.61
CA SER A 115 9.87 -1.33 -11.19
C SER A 115 10.30 0.05 -11.71
N ARG A 116 9.33 0.98 -11.72
CA ARG A 116 9.54 2.36 -12.18
C ARG A 116 9.04 3.34 -11.15
N VAL A 117 9.72 4.47 -11.03
CA VAL A 117 9.26 5.60 -10.24
C VAL A 117 9.12 6.79 -11.17
N LEU A 118 7.91 7.35 -11.28
CA LEU A 118 7.62 8.51 -12.11
C LEU A 118 7.17 9.65 -11.21
N ILE A 119 8.08 10.58 -10.98
CA ILE A 119 7.84 11.71 -10.07
C ILE A 119 6.89 12.74 -10.69
N HIS A 120 7.00 12.92 -12.00
CA HIS A 120 6.23 13.92 -12.74
C HIS A 120 5.61 13.30 -13.99
N GLN A 121 4.30 13.45 -14.12
CA GLN A 121 3.64 13.14 -15.38
C GLN A 121 3.57 14.41 -16.21
N PRO A 122 4.00 14.35 -17.48
CA PRO A 122 3.83 15.50 -18.36
C PRO A 122 2.35 15.86 -18.40
N LEU A 123 2.02 17.12 -18.11
CA LEU A 123 0.68 17.63 -18.32
C LEU A 123 0.43 17.65 -19.82
N ILE A 124 -0.42 16.75 -20.27
CA ILE A 124 -0.98 16.87 -21.60
C ILE A 124 -2.09 17.89 -21.48
N SER A 125 -1.74 19.12 -21.65
CA SER A 125 -2.76 20.15 -21.87
C SER A 125 -3.35 19.86 -23.23
N GLY A 126 -4.43 19.23 -23.18
CA GLY A 126 -5.20 18.89 -24.38
C GLY A 126 -5.62 20.09 -25.15
#